data_688f440cecc02f4718f7efec47ff5645
#
_entry.id   688f440cecc02f4718f7efec47ff5645
#
_cell.length_a   1.000
_cell.length_b   1.000
_cell.length_c   1.000
_cell.angle_alpha   90.00
_cell.angle_beta   90.00
_cell.angle_gamma   90.00
#
_symmetry.space_group_name_H-M   'P 1'
#
loop_
_entity.id
_entity.type
_entity.pdbx_description
1 polymer ?
#
loop_
_entity_poly.entity_id
_entity_poly.type
_entity_poly.pdbx_seq_one_letter_code
_entity_poly.pdbx_strand_id
1 'polypeptide(L)'
;EIAEVLTGIIRHIEDASNALDAYTTSGEHAIDGGWGFFRILTEYTDDMSFDQDIRIKRIPNRFSVALGPHIEPDGSDAKEALIWEDIPLEDFKAKYPKAKTDGFDKGDTWADDETIRVAEYMCIKPESITIHQLQDGSVVTDEELKQLVEQFGDIVKPLQSRTTSVNRVHWYKITAQEIIDDKPMIGRWIPVVKVIGNELVMPDGKTRL
;
A
#
# COMPACT_ATOMS: atom_id res chain seq x y z
N GLU A 1 -14.34 18.95 17.27
CA GLU A 1 -12.94 19.42 17.24
C GLU A 1 -11.99 18.40 16.63
N ILE A 2 -11.81 17.17 17.21
CA ILE A 2 -10.94 16.13 16.62
C ILE A 2 -11.46 15.70 15.24
N ALA A 3 -12.77 15.49 15.08
CA ALA A 3 -13.38 15.12 13.80
C ALA A 3 -13.18 16.19 12.72
N GLU A 4 -13.23 17.45 13.08
CA GLU A 4 -13.00 18.57 12.15
C GLU A 4 -11.53 18.61 11.69
N VAL A 5 -10.58 18.37 12.60
CA VAL A 5 -9.15 18.28 12.27
C VAL A 5 -8.89 17.11 11.32
N LEU A 6 -9.43 15.92 11.61
CA LEU A 6 -9.32 14.76 10.74
C LEU A 6 -9.94 15.01 9.36
N THR A 7 -11.10 15.64 9.30
CA THR A 7 -11.74 16.02 8.03
C THR A 7 -10.85 17.00 7.24
N GLY A 8 -10.22 17.96 7.92
CA GLY A 8 -9.29 18.91 7.31
C GLY A 8 -8.07 18.20 6.72
N ILE A 9 -7.48 17.24 7.45
CA ILE A 9 -6.34 16.45 6.99
C ILE A 9 -6.73 15.62 5.74
N ILE A 10 -7.87 14.94 5.78
CA ILE A 10 -8.35 14.13 4.64
C ILE A 10 -8.53 15.01 3.40
N ARG A 11 -9.19 16.16 3.53
CA ARG A 11 -9.37 17.10 2.41
C ARG A 11 -8.03 17.62 1.86
N HIS A 12 -7.08 17.90 2.74
CA HIS A 12 -5.75 18.30 2.30
C HIS A 12 -5.05 17.19 1.50
N ILE A 13 -5.13 15.94 1.95
CA ILE A 13 -4.59 14.79 1.22
C ILE A 13 -5.28 14.65 -0.15
N GLU A 14 -6.58 14.77 -0.22
CA GLU A 14 -7.35 14.68 -1.46
C GLU A 14 -6.96 15.79 -2.45
N ASP A 15 -6.90 17.04 -1.98
CA ASP A 15 -6.53 18.20 -2.79
C ASP A 15 -5.07 18.08 -3.29
N ALA A 16 -4.13 17.80 -2.39
CA ALA A 16 -2.72 17.66 -2.71
C ALA A 16 -2.41 16.48 -3.65
N SER A 17 -3.29 15.47 -3.66
CA SER A 17 -3.17 14.29 -4.52
C SER A 17 -3.87 14.44 -5.87
N ASN A 18 -4.69 15.46 -6.07
CA ASN A 18 -5.71 15.50 -7.13
C ASN A 18 -6.55 14.20 -7.14
N ALA A 19 -7.04 13.81 -5.96
CA ALA A 19 -7.70 12.52 -5.74
C ALA A 19 -8.93 12.31 -6.64
N LEU A 20 -9.53 13.39 -7.14
CA LEU A 20 -10.66 13.33 -8.06
C LEU A 20 -10.32 12.53 -9.33
N ASP A 21 -9.11 12.64 -9.85
CA ASP A 21 -8.65 11.86 -11.01
C ASP A 21 -8.63 10.34 -10.69
N ALA A 22 -8.15 9.97 -9.50
CA ALA A 22 -8.13 8.59 -9.05
C ALA A 22 -9.56 8.02 -8.82
N TYR A 23 -10.44 8.81 -8.23
CA TYR A 23 -11.82 8.43 -7.97
C TYR A 23 -12.63 8.30 -9.25
N THR A 24 -12.48 9.26 -10.16
CA THR A 24 -13.16 9.24 -11.47
C THR A 24 -12.73 8.04 -12.29
N THR A 25 -11.41 7.82 -12.43
CA THR A 25 -10.87 6.68 -13.19
C THR A 25 -11.33 5.34 -12.60
N SER A 26 -11.29 5.18 -11.28
CA SER A 26 -11.73 3.94 -10.64
C SER A 26 -13.25 3.74 -10.74
N GLY A 27 -14.03 4.82 -10.67
CA GLY A 27 -15.48 4.81 -10.89
C GLY A 27 -15.86 4.46 -12.32
N GLU A 28 -15.20 5.03 -13.32
CA GLU A 28 -15.40 4.68 -14.73
C GLU A 28 -15.09 3.21 -14.98
N HIS A 29 -13.97 2.71 -14.46
CA HIS A 29 -13.64 1.30 -14.54
C HIS A 29 -14.69 0.40 -13.86
N ALA A 30 -15.25 0.84 -12.74
CA ALA A 30 -16.29 0.11 -12.03
C ALA A 30 -17.61 0.08 -12.81
N ILE A 31 -17.96 1.16 -13.51
CA ILE A 31 -19.14 1.21 -14.37
C ILE A 31 -18.96 0.31 -15.60
N ASP A 32 -17.78 0.37 -16.25
CA ASP A 32 -17.53 -0.35 -17.50
C ASP A 32 -17.31 -1.84 -17.31
N GLY A 33 -16.76 -2.24 -16.17
CA GLY A 33 -16.34 -3.62 -15.99
C GLY A 33 -16.59 -4.21 -14.61
N GLY A 34 -17.38 -3.52 -13.78
CA GLY A 34 -17.79 -3.99 -12.47
C GLY A 34 -16.83 -3.66 -11.33
N TRP A 35 -15.57 -3.33 -11.62
CA TRP A 35 -14.59 -2.96 -10.60
C TRP A 35 -13.53 -1.99 -11.16
N GLY A 36 -13.01 -1.16 -10.28
CA GLY A 36 -11.87 -0.29 -10.51
C GLY A 36 -10.97 -0.28 -9.28
N PHE A 37 -9.81 0.37 -9.39
CA PHE A 37 -8.84 0.45 -8.30
C PHE A 37 -8.20 1.83 -8.25
N PHE A 38 -7.87 2.25 -7.03
CA PHE A 38 -6.88 3.29 -6.78
C PHE A 38 -5.98 2.86 -5.62
N ARG A 39 -4.87 3.56 -5.41
CA ARG A 39 -3.93 3.22 -4.34
C ARG A 39 -3.60 4.42 -3.48
N ILE A 40 -3.23 4.13 -2.23
CA ILE A 40 -2.74 5.11 -1.26
C ILE A 40 -1.27 4.80 -1.01
N LEU A 41 -0.41 5.79 -1.10
CA LEU A 41 1.03 5.63 -0.87
C LEU A 41 1.62 6.87 -0.20
N THR A 42 2.86 6.78 0.24
CA THR A 42 3.62 7.92 0.75
C THR A 42 4.67 8.33 -0.26
N GLU A 43 4.77 9.62 -0.53
CA GLU A 43 5.80 10.21 -1.39
C GLU A 43 6.52 11.33 -0.63
N TYR A 44 7.77 11.58 -0.95
CA TYR A 44 8.46 12.74 -0.42
C TYR A 44 7.77 14.03 -0.90
N THR A 45 7.70 15.04 -0.01
CA THR A 45 7.05 16.32 -0.33
C THR A 45 7.75 17.06 -1.45
N ASP A 46 9.08 16.95 -1.50
CA ASP A 46 9.93 17.41 -2.59
C ASP A 46 11.25 16.61 -2.61
N ASP A 47 12.06 16.80 -3.66
CA ASP A 47 13.30 16.07 -3.89
C ASP A 47 14.39 16.36 -2.84
N MET A 48 14.24 17.42 -2.05
CA MET A 48 15.21 17.84 -1.03
C MET A 48 14.68 17.68 0.39
N SER A 49 13.51 17.06 0.57
CA SER A 49 12.88 16.83 1.86
C SER A 49 12.92 15.36 2.26
N PHE A 50 13.01 15.11 3.57
CA PHE A 50 12.77 13.79 4.16
C PHE A 50 11.33 13.64 4.64
N ASP A 51 10.52 14.70 4.58
CA ASP A 51 9.12 14.65 4.95
C ASP A 51 8.32 13.92 3.87
N GLN A 52 7.38 13.10 4.31
CA GLN A 52 6.53 12.30 3.43
C GLN A 52 5.07 12.68 3.60
N ASP A 53 4.40 12.83 2.47
CA ASP A 53 2.97 13.05 2.41
C ASP A 53 2.23 11.78 1.96
N ILE A 54 1.01 11.63 2.43
CA ILE A 54 0.09 10.62 1.92
C ILE A 54 -0.46 11.11 0.58
N ARG A 55 -0.41 10.23 -0.43
CA ARG A 55 -0.91 10.51 -1.78
C ARG A 55 -1.91 9.44 -2.22
N ILE A 56 -2.98 9.89 -2.86
CA ILE A 56 -3.97 9.04 -3.51
C ILE A 56 -3.66 9.04 -5.00
N LYS A 57 -3.35 7.87 -5.56
CA LYS A 57 -2.95 7.73 -6.97
C LYS A 57 -3.90 6.81 -7.72
N ARG A 58 -4.23 7.22 -8.93
CA ARG A 58 -5.00 6.37 -9.84
C ARG A 58 -4.21 5.16 -10.28
N ILE A 59 -4.90 4.10 -10.61
CA ILE A 59 -4.36 2.93 -11.32
C ILE A 59 -4.98 2.94 -12.73
N PRO A 60 -4.16 3.25 -13.77
CA PRO A 60 -4.70 3.47 -15.12
C PRO A 60 -5.28 2.21 -15.76
N ASN A 61 -4.76 1.05 -15.40
CA ASN A 61 -5.20 -0.23 -15.95
C ASN A 61 -5.74 -1.13 -14.83
N ARG A 62 -7.05 -1.34 -14.80
CA ARG A 62 -7.68 -2.21 -13.80
C ARG A 62 -7.24 -3.68 -13.89
N PHE A 63 -6.76 -4.12 -15.06
CA PHE A 63 -6.28 -5.48 -15.26
C PHE A 63 -4.83 -5.68 -14.79
N SER A 64 -4.15 -4.63 -14.38
CA SER A 64 -2.80 -4.72 -13.80
C SER A 64 -2.81 -4.87 -12.28
N VAL A 65 -3.96 -5.18 -11.69
CA VAL A 65 -4.11 -5.36 -10.24
C VAL A 65 -4.70 -6.73 -9.95
N ALA A 66 -4.07 -7.46 -9.06
CA ALA A 66 -4.64 -8.66 -8.47
C ALA A 66 -4.64 -8.51 -6.95
N LEU A 67 -5.81 -8.69 -6.34
CA LEU A 67 -5.94 -8.86 -4.89
C LEU A 67 -5.90 -10.34 -4.56
N GLY A 68 -5.29 -10.66 -3.43
CA GLY A 68 -5.31 -12.01 -2.87
C GLY A 68 -6.70 -12.46 -2.46
N PRO A 69 -6.84 -13.68 -1.94
CA PRO A 69 -8.11 -14.20 -1.46
C PRO A 69 -8.72 -13.25 -0.43
N HIS A 70 -9.98 -12.86 -0.64
CA HIS A 70 -10.76 -11.99 0.21
C HIS A 70 -12.24 -12.40 0.20
N ILE A 71 -12.95 -12.06 1.27
CA ILE A 71 -14.37 -12.35 1.46
C ILE A 71 -15.20 -11.08 1.21
N GLU A 72 -14.67 -9.94 1.67
CA GLU A 72 -15.35 -8.66 1.51
C GLU A 72 -15.34 -8.22 0.04
N PRO A 73 -16.46 -7.77 -0.52
CA PRO A 73 -16.54 -7.40 -1.93
C PRO A 73 -15.56 -6.31 -2.35
N ASP A 74 -15.25 -5.38 -1.45
CA ASP A 74 -14.31 -4.28 -1.65
C ASP A 74 -12.84 -4.68 -1.46
N GLY A 75 -12.58 -5.95 -1.06
CA GLY A 75 -11.24 -6.47 -0.83
C GLY A 75 -10.53 -5.89 0.39
N SER A 76 -11.26 -5.28 1.33
CA SER A 76 -10.68 -4.67 2.54
C SER A 76 -9.99 -5.67 3.47
N ASP A 77 -10.37 -6.95 3.38
CA ASP A 77 -9.80 -8.07 4.13
C ASP A 77 -8.65 -8.80 3.38
N ALA A 78 -8.29 -8.35 2.17
CA ALA A 78 -7.20 -8.93 1.42
C ALA A 78 -5.88 -8.80 2.17
N LYS A 79 -5.10 -9.89 2.21
CA LYS A 79 -3.81 -9.93 2.88
C LYS A 79 -2.63 -9.73 1.95
N GLU A 80 -2.88 -9.69 0.66
CA GLU A 80 -1.88 -9.49 -0.37
C GLU A 80 -2.47 -8.80 -1.59
N ALA A 81 -1.62 -8.08 -2.32
CA ALA A 81 -1.94 -7.46 -3.59
C ALA A 81 -0.72 -7.46 -4.51
N LEU A 82 -0.98 -7.50 -5.79
CA LEU A 82 0.01 -7.36 -6.84
C LEU A 82 -0.46 -6.27 -7.80
N ILE A 83 0.44 -5.35 -8.13
CA ILE A 83 0.23 -4.34 -9.18
C ILE A 83 1.40 -4.48 -10.14
N TRP A 84 1.15 -4.60 -11.44
CA TRP A 84 2.21 -4.72 -12.43
C TRP A 84 2.10 -3.68 -13.52
N GLU A 85 3.25 -3.39 -14.11
CA GLU A 85 3.40 -2.55 -15.29
C GLU A 85 4.41 -3.19 -16.25
N ASP A 86 4.17 -3.04 -17.53
CA ASP A 86 5.11 -3.45 -18.57
C ASP A 86 5.92 -2.22 -18.97
N ILE A 87 7.23 -2.28 -18.76
CA ILE A 87 8.17 -1.16 -18.97
C ILE A 87 9.06 -1.49 -20.17
N PRO A 88 9.35 -0.54 -21.06
CA PRO A 88 10.35 -0.72 -22.12
C PRO A 88 11.69 -1.17 -21.54
N LEU A 89 12.32 -2.15 -22.19
CA LEU A 89 13.55 -2.78 -21.68
C LEU A 89 14.70 -1.76 -21.53
N GLU A 90 14.75 -0.73 -22.36
CA GLU A 90 15.74 0.35 -22.25
C GLU A 90 15.51 1.19 -20.99
N ASP A 91 14.26 1.56 -20.70
CA ASP A 91 13.90 2.32 -19.51
C ASP A 91 14.14 1.50 -18.23
N PHE A 92 13.86 0.19 -18.30
CA PHE A 92 14.15 -0.72 -17.19
C PHE A 92 15.65 -0.76 -16.88
N LYS A 93 16.51 -0.93 -17.89
CA LYS A 93 17.97 -0.95 -17.73
C LYS A 93 18.51 0.37 -17.18
N ALA A 94 17.96 1.50 -17.64
CA ALA A 94 18.34 2.81 -17.12
C ALA A 94 17.96 3.01 -15.65
N LYS A 95 16.76 2.54 -15.27
CA LYS A 95 16.23 2.69 -13.91
C LYS A 95 16.82 1.68 -12.92
N TYR A 96 17.10 0.45 -13.38
CA TYR A 96 17.61 -0.66 -12.57
C TYR A 96 18.88 -1.29 -13.17
N PRO A 97 20.02 -0.57 -13.17
CA PRO A 97 21.22 -1.01 -13.89
C PRO A 97 21.87 -2.29 -13.32
N LYS A 98 21.47 -2.70 -12.13
CA LYS A 98 21.96 -3.93 -11.48
C LYS A 98 21.01 -5.12 -11.61
N ALA A 99 19.80 -4.89 -12.13
CA ALA A 99 18.81 -5.93 -12.26
C ALA A 99 19.11 -6.84 -13.47
N LYS A 100 18.71 -8.10 -13.35
CA LYS A 100 18.88 -9.08 -14.43
C LYS A 100 17.87 -8.82 -15.55
N THR A 101 18.39 -8.84 -16.78
CA THR A 101 17.58 -8.61 -17.98
C THR A 101 17.62 -9.79 -18.95
N ASP A 102 18.36 -10.85 -18.63
CA ASP A 102 18.55 -12.06 -19.42
C ASP A 102 18.05 -13.30 -18.67
N GLY A 103 17.74 -14.35 -19.39
CA GLY A 103 17.30 -15.62 -18.81
C GLY A 103 15.78 -15.77 -18.69
N PHE A 104 15.00 -14.93 -19.33
CA PHE A 104 13.57 -15.15 -19.50
C PHE A 104 13.35 -16.20 -20.59
N ASP A 105 12.53 -17.22 -20.30
CA ASP A 105 12.15 -18.21 -21.29
C ASP A 105 11.30 -17.58 -22.39
N LYS A 106 11.53 -17.97 -23.65
CA LYS A 106 10.69 -17.55 -24.75
C LYS A 106 9.26 -18.00 -24.54
N GLY A 107 8.36 -17.05 -24.37
CA GLY A 107 6.96 -17.29 -24.03
C GLY A 107 6.59 -17.02 -22.58
N ASP A 108 7.53 -16.52 -21.79
CA ASP A 108 7.23 -16.00 -20.47
C ASP A 108 6.35 -14.75 -20.61
N THR A 109 5.32 -14.67 -19.77
CA THR A 109 4.40 -13.51 -19.72
C THR A 109 5.05 -12.30 -19.03
N TRP A 110 6.25 -12.44 -18.48
CA TRP A 110 6.96 -11.41 -17.73
C TRP A 110 7.96 -10.62 -18.55
N ALA A 111 8.36 -11.10 -19.71
CA ALA A 111 9.23 -10.36 -20.61
C ALA A 111 9.03 -10.77 -22.05
N ASP A 112 9.18 -9.81 -22.95
CA ASP A 112 9.33 -10.01 -24.39
C ASP A 112 10.59 -9.30 -24.89
N ASP A 113 10.77 -9.21 -26.21
CA ASP A 113 11.96 -8.59 -26.81
C ASP A 113 12.00 -7.06 -26.59
N GLU A 114 10.89 -6.43 -26.24
CA GLU A 114 10.76 -4.96 -26.15
C GLU A 114 10.43 -4.50 -24.72
N THR A 115 9.71 -5.32 -23.93
CA THR A 115 9.22 -4.94 -22.60
C THR A 115 9.55 -5.95 -21.53
N ILE A 116 9.64 -5.47 -20.30
CA ILE A 116 9.78 -6.29 -19.11
C ILE A 116 8.70 -5.92 -18.08
N ARG A 117 8.08 -6.93 -17.50
CA ARG A 117 7.08 -6.74 -16.44
C ARG A 117 7.77 -6.54 -15.11
N VAL A 118 7.42 -5.44 -14.46
CA VAL A 118 7.80 -5.14 -13.07
C VAL A 118 6.54 -5.14 -12.24
N ALA A 119 6.56 -5.83 -11.12
CA ALA A 119 5.41 -5.89 -10.24
C ALA A 119 5.76 -5.39 -8.84
N GLU A 120 4.79 -4.72 -8.22
CA GLU A 120 4.79 -4.36 -6.81
C GLU A 120 3.93 -5.38 -6.08
N TYR A 121 4.56 -6.23 -5.27
CA TYR A 121 3.88 -7.20 -4.42
C TYR A 121 3.81 -6.69 -3.00
N MET A 122 2.62 -6.65 -2.45
CA MET A 122 2.36 -6.24 -1.07
C MET A 122 1.74 -7.39 -0.31
N CYS A 123 2.25 -7.68 0.89
CA CYS A 123 1.68 -8.70 1.75
C CYS A 123 1.70 -8.28 3.22
N ILE A 124 0.71 -8.75 3.97
CA ILE A 124 0.63 -8.53 5.42
C ILE A 124 1.40 -9.65 6.12
N LYS A 125 2.41 -9.27 6.90
CA LYS A 125 3.17 -10.18 7.74
C LYS A 125 2.96 -9.86 9.22
N PRO A 126 2.75 -10.89 10.08
CA PRO A 126 2.75 -10.69 11.52
C PRO A 126 4.18 -10.46 12.01
N GLU A 127 4.40 -9.34 12.68
CA GLU A 127 5.66 -9.03 13.36
C GLU A 127 5.45 -9.06 14.86
N SER A 128 6.38 -9.68 15.59
CA SER A 128 6.38 -9.68 17.04
C SER A 128 7.06 -8.42 17.54
N ILE A 129 6.35 -7.58 18.25
CA ILE A 129 6.89 -6.37 18.88
C ILE A 129 6.68 -6.40 20.38
N THR A 130 7.60 -5.80 21.14
CA THR A 130 7.43 -5.55 22.56
C THR A 130 6.90 -4.14 22.77
N ILE A 131 5.85 -4.02 23.53
CA ILE A 131 5.26 -2.75 23.92
C ILE A 131 5.39 -2.55 25.43
N HIS A 132 5.58 -1.29 25.81
CA HIS A 132 5.81 -0.86 27.17
C HIS A 132 4.74 0.15 27.57
N GLN A 133 4.14 -0.05 28.74
CA GLN A 133 3.25 0.94 29.33
C GLN A 133 4.06 1.83 30.26
N LEU A 134 3.98 3.14 30.06
CA LEU A 134 4.60 4.13 30.93
C LEU A 134 3.71 4.51 32.11
N GLN A 135 4.24 5.26 33.09
CA GLN A 135 3.52 5.63 34.30
C GLN A 135 2.33 6.57 34.03
N ASP A 136 2.36 7.32 32.95
CA ASP A 136 1.25 8.19 32.48
C ASP A 136 0.14 7.42 31.75
N GLY A 137 0.28 6.09 31.61
CA GLY A 137 -0.65 5.23 30.90
C GLY A 137 -0.42 5.15 29.39
N SER A 138 0.53 5.89 28.83
CA SER A 138 0.89 5.79 27.42
C SER A 138 1.55 4.44 27.10
N VAL A 139 1.38 3.98 25.87
CA VAL A 139 1.97 2.73 25.38
C VAL A 139 2.93 3.07 24.25
N VAL A 140 4.18 2.61 24.39
CA VAL A 140 5.27 2.86 23.48
C VAL A 140 5.93 1.56 23.03
N THR A 141 6.57 1.55 21.89
CA THR A 141 7.38 0.44 21.38
C THR A 141 8.79 0.46 22.01
N ASP A 142 9.56 -0.62 21.83
CA ASP A 142 10.97 -0.69 22.25
C ASP A 142 11.81 0.46 21.69
N GLU A 143 11.57 0.85 20.43
CA GLU A 143 12.32 1.91 19.75
C GLU A 143 11.96 3.29 20.32
N GLU A 144 10.68 3.55 20.50
CA GLU A 144 10.20 4.80 21.12
C GLU A 144 10.67 4.92 22.57
N LEU A 145 10.66 3.80 23.34
CA LEU A 145 11.16 3.79 24.69
C LEU A 145 12.65 4.17 24.75
N LYS A 146 13.48 3.62 23.85
CA LYS A 146 14.90 3.96 23.76
C LYS A 146 15.10 5.45 23.48
N GLN A 147 14.35 6.03 22.52
CA GLN A 147 14.41 7.45 22.22
C GLN A 147 14.01 8.31 23.40
N LEU A 148 12.95 7.92 24.13
CA LEU A 148 12.53 8.63 25.33
C LEU A 148 13.56 8.56 26.46
N VAL A 149 14.19 7.39 26.66
CA VAL A 149 15.27 7.22 27.63
C VAL A 149 16.50 8.03 27.26
N GLU A 150 16.87 8.11 25.98
CA GLU A 150 17.96 8.95 25.49
C GLU A 150 17.69 10.46 25.72
N GLN A 151 16.43 10.87 25.54
CA GLN A 151 16.03 12.27 25.66
C GLN A 151 15.83 12.71 27.12
N PHE A 152 15.24 11.85 27.96
CA PHE A 152 14.83 12.20 29.33
C PHE A 152 15.58 11.43 30.43
N GLY A 153 16.49 10.53 30.05
CA GLY A 153 17.27 9.73 30.98
C GLY A 153 16.46 8.65 31.71
N ASP A 154 17.03 8.13 32.82
CA ASP A 154 16.46 7.03 33.61
C ASP A 154 15.13 7.34 34.33
N ILE A 155 14.55 8.50 34.10
CA ILE A 155 13.25 8.91 34.65
C ILE A 155 12.13 8.13 33.95
N VAL A 156 12.33 7.77 32.68
CA VAL A 156 11.37 7.03 31.89
C VAL A 156 11.54 5.53 32.14
N LYS A 157 10.75 4.99 33.05
CA LYS A 157 10.73 3.54 33.33
C LYS A 157 9.39 2.95 32.95
N PRO A 158 9.37 1.83 32.23
CA PRO A 158 8.12 1.13 31.93
C PRO A 158 7.51 0.54 33.20
N LEU A 159 6.20 0.69 33.34
CA LEU A 159 5.43 0.07 34.42
C LEU A 159 5.27 -1.43 34.17
N GLN A 160 4.95 -1.80 32.94
CA GLN A 160 4.87 -3.19 32.48
C GLN A 160 5.20 -3.29 31.00
N SER A 161 5.57 -4.50 30.58
CA SER A 161 5.94 -4.80 29.20
C SER A 161 5.29 -6.10 28.74
N ARG A 162 4.89 -6.15 27.49
CA ARG A 162 4.40 -7.40 26.89
C ARG A 162 4.77 -7.49 25.43
N THR A 163 5.03 -8.69 24.97
CA THR A 163 5.18 -8.98 23.54
C THR A 163 3.79 -9.18 22.91
N THR A 164 3.59 -8.59 21.77
CA THR A 164 2.35 -8.70 20.98
C THR A 164 2.69 -8.87 19.50
N SER A 165 1.76 -9.43 18.75
CA SER A 165 1.90 -9.53 17.30
C SER A 165 1.09 -8.41 16.63
N VAL A 166 1.72 -7.68 15.74
CA VAL A 166 1.08 -6.66 14.90
C VAL A 166 1.23 -7.03 13.44
N ASN A 167 0.20 -6.78 12.67
CA ASN A 167 0.26 -6.93 11.23
C ASN A 167 0.97 -5.71 10.63
N ARG A 168 1.96 -5.95 9.78
CA ARG A 168 2.66 -4.92 9.02
C ARG A 168 2.68 -5.27 7.55
N VAL A 169 2.46 -4.27 6.70
CA VAL A 169 2.54 -4.45 5.24
C VAL A 169 4.01 -4.44 4.83
N HIS A 170 4.41 -5.47 4.07
CA HIS A 170 5.69 -5.54 3.38
C HIS A 170 5.47 -5.36 1.88
N TRP A 171 6.27 -4.50 1.31
CA TRP A 171 6.26 -4.20 -0.12
C TRP A 171 7.53 -4.72 -0.77
N TYR A 172 7.36 -5.33 -1.93
CA TYR A 172 8.43 -5.87 -2.75
C TYR A 172 8.25 -5.37 -4.18
N LYS A 173 9.34 -4.93 -4.78
CA LYS A 173 9.39 -4.71 -6.22
C LYS A 173 10.09 -5.90 -6.86
N ILE A 174 9.40 -6.59 -7.74
CA ILE A 174 9.84 -7.87 -8.29
C ILE A 174 9.78 -7.88 -9.81
N THR A 175 10.67 -8.69 -10.41
CA THR A 175 10.51 -9.24 -11.74
C THR A 175 10.29 -10.75 -11.64
N ALA A 176 10.15 -11.45 -12.76
CA ALA A 176 10.07 -12.91 -12.74
C ALA A 176 11.32 -13.60 -12.15
N GLN A 177 12.46 -12.91 -12.08
CA GLN A 177 13.73 -13.51 -11.72
C GLN A 177 14.27 -13.09 -10.37
N GLU A 178 13.91 -11.90 -9.90
CA GLU A 178 14.49 -11.37 -8.68
C GLU A 178 13.61 -10.34 -7.97
N ILE A 179 13.91 -10.14 -6.71
CA ILE A 179 13.40 -9.01 -5.93
C ILE A 179 14.38 -7.85 -6.15
N ILE A 180 13.89 -6.78 -6.78
CA ILE A 180 14.69 -5.58 -7.07
C ILE A 180 14.84 -4.71 -5.81
N ASP A 181 13.75 -4.61 -5.04
CA ASP A 181 13.68 -3.76 -3.85
C ASP A 181 12.66 -4.33 -2.87
N ASP A 182 12.89 -4.13 -1.57
CA ASP A 182 11.95 -4.52 -0.53
C ASP A 182 12.01 -3.55 0.65
N LYS A 183 10.84 -3.30 1.24
CA LYS A 183 10.74 -2.45 2.43
C LYS A 183 9.43 -2.69 3.20
N PRO A 184 9.45 -2.49 4.52
CA PRO A 184 8.21 -2.39 5.27
C PRO A 184 7.47 -1.10 4.89
N MET A 185 6.15 -1.16 4.82
CA MET A 185 5.28 0.00 4.62
C MET A 185 4.65 0.44 5.93
N ILE A 186 4.35 1.73 6.01
CA ILE A 186 3.54 2.26 7.10
C ILE A 186 2.09 1.81 6.88
N GLY A 187 1.50 1.23 7.91
CA GLY A 187 0.10 0.81 7.87
C GLY A 187 -0.11 -0.68 8.14
N ARG A 188 -1.37 -1.03 8.34
CA ARG A 188 -1.82 -2.39 8.69
C ARG A 188 -2.60 -3.07 7.58
N TRP A 189 -2.96 -2.30 6.55
CA TRP A 189 -3.85 -2.70 5.48
C TRP A 189 -3.14 -2.56 4.14
N ILE A 190 -3.48 -3.43 3.21
CA ILE A 190 -3.00 -3.31 1.83
C ILE A 190 -3.48 -1.96 1.27
N PRO A 191 -2.57 -1.10 0.76
CA PRO A 191 -2.91 0.25 0.33
C PRO A 191 -3.50 0.31 -1.08
N VAL A 192 -4.29 -0.67 -1.45
CA VAL A 192 -5.00 -0.78 -2.73
C VAL A 192 -6.49 -0.87 -2.41
N VAL A 193 -7.25 0.06 -2.94
CA VAL A 193 -8.68 0.16 -2.70
C VAL A 193 -9.42 -0.26 -3.96
N LYS A 194 -10.27 -1.27 -3.83
CA LYS A 194 -11.15 -1.75 -4.89
C LYS A 194 -12.48 -0.99 -4.84
N VAL A 195 -12.84 -0.40 -5.94
CA VAL A 195 -14.14 0.24 -6.15
C VAL A 195 -15.01 -0.72 -6.93
N ILE A 196 -16.19 -1.02 -6.42
CA ILE A 196 -17.15 -1.91 -7.09
C ILE A 196 -18.31 -1.09 -7.65
N GLY A 197 -18.74 -1.44 -8.86
CA GLY A 197 -19.97 -0.89 -9.44
C GLY A 197 -21.19 -1.36 -8.64
N ASN A 198 -22.23 -0.53 -8.60
CA ASN A 198 -23.49 -0.95 -8.01
C ASN A 198 -24.03 -2.14 -8.82
N GLU A 199 -24.21 -3.27 -8.16
CA GLU A 199 -24.97 -4.37 -8.72
C GLU A 199 -26.44 -3.91 -8.84
N LEU A 200 -27.03 -4.16 -9.99
CA LEU A 200 -28.47 -4.00 -10.14
C LEU A 200 -29.16 -4.99 -9.22
N VAL A 201 -29.86 -4.45 -8.24
CA VAL A 201 -30.62 -5.25 -7.28
C VAL A 201 -32.12 -5.10 -7.63
N MET A 202 -32.84 -6.21 -7.62
CA MET A 202 -34.29 -6.16 -7.78
C MET A 202 -34.94 -5.31 -6.67
N PRO A 203 -36.18 -4.83 -6.87
CA PRO A 203 -36.87 -4.03 -5.86
C PRO A 203 -37.03 -4.71 -4.49
N ASP A 204 -36.81 -6.03 -4.41
CA ASP A 204 -36.80 -6.79 -3.16
C ASP A 204 -35.52 -6.53 -2.30
N GLY A 205 -34.53 -5.84 -2.86
CA GLY A 205 -33.27 -5.53 -2.21
C GLY A 205 -32.35 -6.71 -1.92
N LYS A 206 -32.68 -7.90 -2.44
CA LYS A 206 -31.96 -9.16 -2.15
C LYS A 206 -31.50 -9.90 -3.39
N THR A 207 -32.26 -9.82 -4.47
CA THR A 207 -31.94 -10.54 -5.70
C THR A 207 -31.03 -9.68 -6.56
N ARG A 208 -29.83 -10.19 -6.86
CA ARG A 208 -28.85 -9.56 -7.76
C ARG A 208 -29.14 -9.99 -9.20
N LEU A 209 -29.06 -9.07 -10.14
CA LEU A 209 -29.25 -9.31 -11.59
C LEU A 209 -27.89 -9.57 -12.25
#